data_d65e704b276b321829b4f398db80a45d
#
_entry.id   d65e704b276b321829b4f398db80a45d
#
_cell.length_a   1.000
_cell.length_b   1.000
_cell.length_c   1.000
_cell.angle_alpha   90.00
_cell.angle_beta   90.00
_cell.angle_gamma   90.00
#
_symmetry.space_group_name_H-M   'P 1'
#
loop_
_entity.id
_entity.type
_entity.pdbx_description
1 polymer ?
#
loop_
_entity_poly.entity_id
_entity_poly.type
_entity_poly.pdbx_seq_one_letter_code
_entity_poly.pdbx_strand_id
1 'polypeptide(L)'
;MPLSLRRCLALGFVATLAACDATSDRPSEWGYVHAAILEPSCATALCHSKSASRAAVDLSTSASAYAVLVGRVCGAPPLPGEPVGNFVRPGHPESSRLMYLLRGERTTIMPPDAPLPDGEIAIVERWILEGAPCE
;
A
#
# COMPACT_ATOMS: atom_id res chain seq x y z
N MET A 1 4.47 23.32 70.46
CA MET A 1 5.31 22.72 69.41
C MET A 1 4.37 22.17 68.32
N PRO A 2 4.24 22.77 67.16
CA PRO A 2 3.46 22.20 66.07
C PRO A 2 4.33 21.47 65.04
N LEU A 3 4.01 20.20 64.79
CA LEU A 3 4.62 19.39 63.73
C LEU A 3 4.19 19.91 62.36
N SER A 4 5.16 20.29 61.58
CA SER A 4 5.02 20.69 60.20
C SER A 4 4.91 19.45 59.30
N LEU A 5 3.72 19.23 58.73
CA LEU A 5 3.45 18.15 57.79
C LEU A 5 3.88 18.60 56.37
N ARG A 6 5.08 18.16 55.95
CA ARG A 6 5.56 18.41 54.57
C ARG A 6 4.80 17.49 53.61
N ARG A 7 3.87 18.05 52.83
CA ARG A 7 3.22 17.39 51.69
C ARG A 7 4.23 17.31 50.53
N CYS A 8 4.75 16.13 50.26
CA CYS A 8 5.43 15.83 48.99
C CYS A 8 4.41 15.73 47.89
N LEU A 9 4.32 16.74 47.03
CA LEU A 9 3.65 16.63 45.73
C LEU A 9 4.53 15.77 44.80
N ALA A 10 4.13 14.54 44.54
CA ALA A 10 4.69 13.74 43.47
C ALA A 10 4.10 14.24 42.14
N LEU A 11 4.86 15.01 41.36
CA LEU A 11 4.53 15.31 39.98
C LEU A 11 4.73 14.00 39.17
N GLY A 12 3.63 13.35 38.82
CA GLY A 12 3.64 12.26 37.87
C GLY A 12 3.97 12.79 36.48
N PHE A 13 5.16 12.50 35.98
CA PHE A 13 5.56 12.76 34.60
C PHE A 13 4.88 11.75 33.68
N VAL A 14 3.76 12.11 33.07
CA VAL A 14 3.12 11.31 32.03
C VAL A 14 3.96 11.47 30.76
N ALA A 15 4.83 10.51 30.50
CA ALA A 15 5.53 10.41 29.22
C ALA A 15 4.50 9.98 28.15
N THR A 16 4.03 10.93 27.37
CA THR A 16 3.29 10.63 26.13
C THR A 16 4.26 10.03 25.13
N LEU A 17 4.21 8.72 24.95
CA LEU A 17 4.85 8.03 23.84
C LEU A 17 4.14 8.50 22.55
N ALA A 18 4.72 9.49 21.88
CA ALA A 18 4.38 9.78 20.51
C ALA A 18 4.82 8.57 19.66
N ALA A 19 3.87 7.68 19.34
CA ALA A 19 4.08 6.65 18.34
C ALA A 19 4.34 7.39 17.02
N CYS A 20 5.60 7.41 16.57
CA CYS A 20 5.93 7.86 15.24
C CYS A 20 5.21 6.95 14.26
N ASP A 21 4.25 7.48 13.51
CA ASP A 21 3.65 6.78 12.38
C ASP A 21 4.68 6.73 11.25
N ALA A 22 5.53 5.70 11.30
CA ALA A 22 6.64 5.51 10.36
C ALA A 22 6.16 5.26 8.92
N THR A 23 4.86 5.18 8.68
CA THR A 23 4.29 4.94 7.35
C THR A 23 3.99 6.23 6.59
N SER A 24 3.73 7.33 7.28
CA SER A 24 3.46 8.63 6.66
C SER A 24 4.67 9.20 5.91
N ASP A 25 5.89 8.84 6.32
CA ASP A 25 7.14 9.33 5.74
C ASP A 25 7.67 8.48 4.58
N ARG A 26 7.05 7.33 4.30
CA ARG A 26 7.47 6.48 3.19
C ARG A 26 6.92 7.03 1.86
N PRO A 27 7.73 6.95 0.76
CA PRO A 27 7.29 7.42 -0.54
C PRO A 27 6.11 6.60 -1.08
N SER A 28 5.25 7.25 -1.87
CA SER A 28 4.16 6.63 -2.63
C SER A 28 4.45 6.53 -4.13
N GLU A 29 5.69 6.78 -4.54
CA GLU A 29 6.13 6.66 -5.93
C GLU A 29 6.07 5.20 -6.40
N TRP A 30 5.78 5.00 -7.67
CA TRP A 30 5.62 3.66 -8.25
C TRP A 30 6.84 2.75 -8.03
N GLY A 31 8.04 3.30 -8.18
CA GLY A 31 9.27 2.54 -7.94
C GLY A 31 9.34 1.93 -6.54
N TYR A 32 8.94 2.70 -5.53
CA TYR A 32 8.87 2.22 -4.15
C TYR A 32 7.71 1.24 -3.94
N VAL A 33 6.52 1.57 -4.43
CA VAL A 33 5.33 0.70 -4.31
C VAL A 33 5.59 -0.67 -4.93
N HIS A 34 6.23 -0.72 -6.12
CA HIS A 34 6.58 -1.99 -6.74
C HIS A 34 7.67 -2.72 -5.96
N ALA A 35 8.85 -2.12 -5.80
CA ALA A 35 10.03 -2.82 -5.28
C ALA A 35 9.96 -3.17 -3.80
N ALA A 36 9.30 -2.35 -2.99
CA ALA A 36 9.24 -2.55 -1.55
C ALA A 36 7.97 -3.27 -1.07
N ILE A 37 6.88 -3.23 -1.83
CA ILE A 37 5.59 -3.77 -1.41
C ILE A 37 5.11 -4.89 -2.34
N LEU A 38 4.91 -4.61 -3.63
CA LEU A 38 4.24 -5.55 -4.52
C LEU A 38 5.14 -6.73 -4.93
N GLU A 39 6.38 -6.46 -5.31
CA GLU A 39 7.30 -7.52 -5.75
C GLU A 39 7.55 -8.55 -4.65
N PRO A 40 7.97 -8.19 -3.43
CA PRO A 40 8.26 -9.17 -2.40
C PRO A 40 7.02 -9.89 -1.87
N SER A 41 5.86 -9.25 -1.88
CA SER A 41 4.63 -9.80 -1.29
C SER A 41 3.75 -10.54 -2.31
N CYS A 42 3.80 -10.17 -3.58
CA CYS A 42 2.86 -10.67 -4.60
C CYS A 42 3.57 -11.47 -5.71
N ALA A 43 4.78 -11.07 -6.12
CA ALA A 43 5.49 -11.70 -7.24
C ALA A 43 6.28 -12.96 -6.83
N THR A 44 5.84 -13.66 -5.80
CA THR A 44 6.49 -14.89 -5.34
C THR A 44 6.40 -16.00 -6.39
N ALA A 45 7.29 -17.00 -6.30
CA ALA A 45 7.43 -18.05 -7.29
C ALA A 45 6.15 -18.85 -7.59
N LEU A 46 5.21 -18.91 -6.65
CA LEU A 46 3.96 -19.65 -6.78
C LEU A 46 2.74 -18.76 -7.06
N CYS A 47 2.90 -17.45 -7.11
CA CYS A 47 1.80 -16.50 -7.20
C CYS A 47 1.86 -15.69 -8.50
N HIS A 48 2.27 -14.43 -8.43
CA HIS A 48 2.24 -13.50 -9.56
C HIS A 48 3.64 -13.23 -10.15
N SER A 49 4.50 -14.24 -10.13
CA SER A 49 5.77 -14.20 -10.85
C SER A 49 5.55 -14.47 -12.35
N LYS A 50 6.54 -14.15 -13.16
CA LYS A 50 6.53 -14.42 -14.60
C LYS A 50 6.25 -15.90 -14.92
N SER A 51 6.76 -16.81 -14.11
CA SER A 51 6.61 -18.27 -14.33
C SER A 51 5.24 -18.80 -13.88
N ALA A 52 4.68 -18.26 -12.82
CA ALA A 52 3.38 -18.70 -12.30
C ALA A 52 2.20 -17.94 -12.92
N SER A 53 2.31 -16.64 -13.04
CA SER A 53 1.33 -15.71 -13.65
C SER A 53 -0.12 -16.06 -13.30
N ARG A 54 -0.41 -16.34 -12.01
CA ARG A 54 -1.76 -16.72 -11.59
C ARG A 54 -2.76 -15.67 -12.03
N ALA A 55 -3.88 -16.12 -12.60
CA ALA A 55 -4.91 -15.27 -13.19
C ALA A 55 -4.39 -14.32 -14.30
N ALA A 56 -3.32 -14.71 -15.01
CA ALA A 56 -2.64 -13.91 -16.03
C ALA A 56 -2.08 -12.58 -15.50
N VAL A 57 -1.75 -12.52 -14.20
CA VAL A 57 -1.16 -11.34 -13.54
C VAL A 57 0.33 -11.62 -13.31
N ASP A 58 1.20 -10.85 -13.95
CA ASP A 58 2.66 -10.86 -13.76
C ASP A 58 3.11 -9.57 -13.10
N LEU A 59 3.56 -9.66 -11.85
CA LEU A 59 4.05 -8.55 -11.04
C LEU A 59 5.58 -8.59 -10.85
N SER A 60 6.28 -9.42 -11.61
CA SER A 60 7.72 -9.67 -11.41
C SER A 60 8.62 -8.52 -11.85
N THR A 61 8.15 -7.62 -12.70
CA THR A 61 8.88 -6.43 -13.10
C THR A 61 8.01 -5.18 -12.93
N SER A 62 8.64 -4.04 -12.70
CA SER A 62 7.94 -2.76 -12.58
C SER A 62 7.07 -2.46 -13.80
N ALA A 63 7.56 -2.75 -15.00
CA ALA A 63 6.85 -2.51 -16.24
C ALA A 63 5.64 -3.44 -16.42
N SER A 64 5.79 -4.76 -16.19
CA SER A 64 4.68 -5.71 -16.30
C SER A 64 3.62 -5.47 -15.23
N ALA A 65 4.04 -5.20 -14.00
CA ALA A 65 3.15 -4.88 -12.89
C ALA A 65 2.32 -3.63 -13.18
N TYR A 66 2.95 -2.55 -13.63
CA TYR A 66 2.24 -1.32 -13.98
C TYR A 66 1.23 -1.56 -15.10
N ALA A 67 1.66 -2.23 -16.18
CA ALA A 67 0.81 -2.50 -17.32
C ALA A 67 -0.44 -3.32 -16.94
N VAL A 68 -0.29 -4.36 -16.11
CA VAL A 68 -1.43 -5.20 -15.72
C VAL A 68 -2.31 -4.53 -14.67
N LEU A 69 -1.74 -3.76 -13.74
CA LEU A 69 -2.53 -3.13 -12.69
C LEU A 69 -3.28 -1.90 -13.19
N VAL A 70 -2.61 -1.03 -13.95
CA VAL A 70 -3.17 0.25 -14.41
C VAL A 70 -3.78 0.14 -15.82
N GLY A 71 -3.45 -0.92 -16.57
CA GLY A 71 -3.99 -1.17 -17.91
C GLY A 71 -3.33 -0.32 -19.00
N ARG A 72 -2.14 0.25 -18.74
CA ARG A 72 -1.36 1.04 -19.71
C ARG A 72 0.13 0.87 -19.51
N VAL A 73 0.90 1.15 -20.53
CA VAL A 73 2.36 1.19 -20.44
C VAL A 73 2.79 2.49 -19.75
N CYS A 74 3.77 2.41 -18.85
CA CYS A 74 4.36 3.58 -18.20
C CYS A 74 4.94 4.54 -19.25
N GLY A 75 4.66 5.83 -19.10
CA GLY A 75 5.11 6.88 -20.04
C GLY A 75 4.29 6.99 -21.33
N ALA A 76 3.38 6.05 -21.60
CA ALA A 76 2.49 6.18 -22.74
C ALA A 76 1.24 7.00 -22.37
N PRO A 77 0.75 7.86 -23.26
CA PRO A 77 -0.53 8.52 -23.03
C PRO A 77 -1.65 7.48 -23.00
N PRO A 78 -2.72 7.71 -22.22
CA PRO A 78 -3.92 6.87 -22.27
C PRO A 78 -4.46 6.84 -23.70
N LEU A 79 -4.77 5.65 -24.21
CA LEU A 79 -5.45 5.54 -25.50
C LEU A 79 -6.88 6.09 -25.37
N PRO A 80 -7.39 6.83 -26.37
CA PRO A 80 -8.78 7.29 -26.35
C PRO A 80 -9.73 6.12 -26.25
N GLY A 81 -10.54 6.09 -25.19
CA GLY A 81 -11.51 5.02 -24.96
C GLY A 81 -10.94 3.78 -24.29
N GLU A 82 -9.71 3.79 -23.81
CA GLU A 82 -9.19 2.69 -22.99
C GLU A 82 -10.06 2.49 -21.75
N PRO A 83 -10.44 1.24 -21.47
CA PRO A 83 -11.04 0.94 -20.17
C PRO A 83 -10.03 1.27 -19.09
N VAL A 84 -10.48 2.00 -18.09
CA VAL A 84 -9.73 2.22 -16.86
C VAL A 84 -9.19 0.89 -16.37
N GLY A 85 -7.92 0.82 -16.02
CA GLY A 85 -7.18 -0.41 -15.72
C GLY A 85 -7.96 -1.43 -14.90
N ASN A 86 -7.72 -2.70 -15.17
CA ASN A 86 -8.50 -3.79 -14.57
C ASN A 86 -8.46 -3.82 -13.05
N PHE A 87 -7.38 -3.34 -12.43
CA PHE A 87 -7.16 -3.40 -10.99
C PHE A 87 -7.08 -2.03 -10.31
N VAL A 88 -6.55 -1.04 -10.99
CA VAL A 88 -6.34 0.32 -10.46
C VAL A 88 -7.10 1.33 -11.31
N ARG A 89 -7.88 2.16 -10.65
CA ARG A 89 -8.51 3.34 -11.24
C ARG A 89 -7.76 4.57 -10.73
N PRO A 90 -6.91 5.21 -11.53
CA PRO A 90 -6.13 6.36 -11.12
C PRO A 90 -6.99 7.47 -10.49
N GLY A 91 -6.61 7.93 -9.32
CA GLY A 91 -7.36 8.92 -8.53
C GLY A 91 -8.54 8.37 -7.74
N HIS A 92 -8.87 7.07 -7.87
CA HIS A 92 -10.07 6.47 -7.30
C HIS A 92 -9.78 5.16 -6.53
N PRO A 93 -9.11 5.21 -5.38
CA PRO A 93 -8.82 4.01 -4.60
C PRO A 93 -10.09 3.29 -4.14
N GLU A 94 -11.15 4.01 -3.81
CA GLU A 94 -12.44 3.48 -3.37
C GLU A 94 -13.15 2.61 -4.41
N SER A 95 -12.76 2.70 -5.67
CA SER A 95 -13.30 1.92 -6.79
C SER A 95 -12.24 1.06 -7.48
N SER A 96 -11.03 1.02 -6.94
CA SER A 96 -9.93 0.20 -7.42
C SER A 96 -10.03 -1.22 -6.89
N ARG A 97 -10.11 -2.21 -7.78
CA ARG A 97 -10.18 -3.63 -7.42
C ARG A 97 -8.98 -4.07 -6.57
N LEU A 98 -7.81 -3.49 -6.80
CA LEU A 98 -6.62 -3.77 -6.00
C LEU A 98 -6.87 -3.52 -4.52
N MET A 99 -7.53 -2.41 -4.15
CA MET A 99 -7.82 -2.10 -2.75
C MET A 99 -8.77 -3.12 -2.12
N TYR A 100 -9.78 -3.60 -2.85
CA TYR A 100 -10.66 -4.67 -2.35
C TYR A 100 -9.89 -5.97 -2.09
N LEU A 101 -8.95 -6.32 -2.97
CA LEU A 101 -8.10 -7.50 -2.81
C LEU A 101 -7.17 -7.37 -1.59
N LEU A 102 -6.51 -6.22 -1.43
CA LEU A 102 -5.59 -6.00 -0.31
C LEU A 102 -6.30 -5.98 1.04
N ARG A 103 -7.56 -5.51 1.10
CA ARG A 103 -8.37 -5.43 2.32
C ARG A 103 -9.25 -6.65 2.55
N GLY A 104 -9.35 -7.55 1.58
CA GLY A 104 -10.29 -8.68 1.66
C GLY A 104 -11.76 -8.26 1.62
N GLU A 105 -12.05 -7.11 1.01
CA GLU A 105 -13.41 -6.58 0.92
C GLU A 105 -14.14 -7.19 -0.27
N ARG A 106 -15.22 -7.92 -0.02
CA ARG A 106 -16.08 -8.57 -1.04
C ARG A 106 -15.34 -9.61 -1.91
N THR A 107 -14.13 -9.99 -1.55
CA THR A 107 -13.29 -10.95 -2.29
C THR A 107 -12.29 -11.60 -1.34
N THR A 108 -11.59 -12.65 -1.81
CA THR A 108 -10.49 -13.23 -1.08
C THR A 108 -9.37 -12.22 -0.92
N ILE A 109 -8.85 -12.08 0.30
CA ILE A 109 -7.72 -11.19 0.59
C ILE A 109 -6.46 -11.64 -0.17
N MET A 110 -5.66 -10.67 -0.58
CA MET A 110 -4.37 -10.90 -1.22
C MET A 110 -3.26 -10.11 -0.53
N PRO A 111 -2.13 -10.75 -0.22
CA PRO A 111 -1.83 -12.20 -0.31
C PRO A 111 -2.67 -13.01 0.68
N PRO A 112 -3.08 -14.25 0.33
CA PRO A 112 -3.98 -15.04 1.20
C PRO A 112 -3.30 -15.55 2.48
N ASP A 113 -1.99 -15.82 2.41
CA ASP A 113 -1.24 -16.44 3.52
C ASP A 113 -0.58 -15.39 4.43
N ALA A 114 -0.34 -14.18 3.94
CA ALA A 114 0.30 -13.09 4.67
C ALA A 114 -0.24 -11.74 4.18
N PRO A 115 -1.40 -11.29 4.67
CA PRO A 115 -1.95 -9.98 4.34
C PRO A 115 -0.95 -8.85 4.58
N LEU A 116 -0.98 -7.84 3.73
CA LEU A 116 -0.12 -6.66 3.91
C LEU A 116 -0.49 -5.91 5.20
N PRO A 117 0.48 -5.34 5.91
CA PRO A 117 0.23 -4.40 6.99
C PRO A 117 -0.58 -3.18 6.52
N ASP A 118 -1.43 -2.64 7.38
CA ASP A 118 -2.27 -1.47 7.08
C ASP A 118 -1.46 -0.29 6.54
N GLY A 119 -0.24 -0.09 7.07
CA GLY A 119 0.65 0.96 6.61
C GLY A 119 1.10 0.81 5.16
N GLU A 120 1.32 -0.41 4.68
CA GLU A 120 1.66 -0.68 3.28
C GLU A 120 0.44 -0.52 2.38
N ILE A 121 -0.73 -0.96 2.83
CA ILE A 121 -2.00 -0.72 2.13
C ILE A 121 -2.26 0.78 1.98
N ALA A 122 -1.99 1.59 3.01
CA ALA A 122 -2.14 3.03 2.96
C ALA A 122 -1.18 3.71 1.96
N ILE A 123 0.03 3.18 1.77
CA ILE A 123 0.97 3.67 0.76
C ILE A 123 0.45 3.39 -0.65
N VAL A 124 -0.04 2.18 -0.89
CA VAL A 124 -0.66 1.81 -2.18
C VAL A 124 -1.89 2.67 -2.46
N GLU A 125 -2.74 2.89 -1.45
CA GLU A 125 -3.92 3.76 -1.56
C GLU A 125 -3.54 5.19 -1.94
N ARG A 126 -2.51 5.76 -1.29
CA ARG A 126 -2.00 7.10 -1.59
C ARG A 126 -1.47 7.19 -3.01
N TRP A 127 -0.68 6.21 -3.47
CA TRP A 127 -0.23 6.15 -4.86
C TRP A 127 -1.41 6.18 -5.86
N ILE A 128 -2.47 5.41 -5.60
CA ILE A 128 -3.66 5.41 -6.45
C ILE A 128 -4.35 6.77 -6.42
N LEU A 129 -4.50 7.36 -5.22
CA LEU A 129 -5.14 8.66 -5.01
C LEU A 129 -4.40 9.80 -5.76
N GLU A 130 -3.07 9.73 -5.83
CA GLU A 130 -2.22 10.64 -6.57
C GLU A 130 -2.29 10.46 -8.10
N GLY A 131 -3.13 9.56 -8.59
CA GLY A 131 -3.33 9.29 -10.01
C GLY A 131 -2.54 8.12 -10.55
N ALA A 132 -2.00 7.28 -9.68
CA ALA A 132 -1.17 6.13 -10.01
C ALA A 132 -0.04 6.50 -11.01
N PRO A 133 0.79 7.51 -10.73
CA PRO A 133 1.91 7.85 -11.60
C PRO A 133 2.91 6.68 -11.66
N CYS A 134 3.66 6.59 -12.75
CA CYS A 134 4.67 5.55 -12.94
C CYS A 134 6.13 6.05 -12.81
N GLU A 135 6.31 7.31 -12.43
CA GLU A 135 7.61 7.96 -12.18
C GLU A 135 7.80 8.18 -10.68
#